data_02ace6d58cd49343f6171689f614e5c5
#
_entry.id   02ace6d58cd49343f6171689f614e5c5
#
_cell.length_a   1.000
_cell.length_b   1.000
_cell.length_c   1.000
_cell.angle_alpha   90.00
_cell.angle_beta   90.00
_cell.angle_gamma   90.00
#
_symmetry.space_group_name_H-M   'P 1'
#
loop_
_entity.id
_entity.type
_entity.pdbx_description
1 polymer ?
#
loop_
_entity_poly.entity_id
_entity_poly.type
_entity_poly.pdbx_seq_one_letter_code
_entity_poly.pdbx_strand_id
1 'polypeptide(L)'
;MTHFTEPKVIYQEANPYGTFTAYLEDDGRTVYLYLQGEQNPEFGIKSVWVCNRVEAPDKRSAEDLSNGLAPLLLHSEVNEPKPQPAFEEKELYFIWTEEGDGVALFYKEVLVAFLPSWSGIKGFHGYSFHAKIEALTAYPLGNSDFGIIPDRVRASRNFWEARSKQGAWKEIQEKRLSFLESKFGKHDKYWSADGGKYPQLGIARFQSEKFPEILIYSTIGMSAQNMPTVELFHKDYEDYARIELILAVKIGLEGLERSESWVPHLIGELIRFPWNMAKWFGHGHTITMSRKDPEALYLNFTSVLFRDFESFSLLNVPDLSGFISENGKQVRFLTLLPVSEEEKEYAQKGGIQSFNRMWDEKGFSWYHNSERQTLI
;
A
#
# COMPACT_ATOMS: atom_id res chain seq x y z
N MET A 1 31.80 33.52 -7.69
CA MET A 1 31.83 32.10 -8.01
C MET A 1 31.19 31.38 -6.83
N THR A 2 29.96 30.97 -6.99
CA THR A 2 29.27 30.13 -6.01
C THR A 2 29.95 28.77 -6.01
N HIS A 3 30.63 28.41 -4.92
CA HIS A 3 31.18 27.08 -4.75
C HIS A 3 30.00 26.12 -4.67
N PHE A 4 29.77 25.33 -5.71
CA PHE A 4 28.85 24.21 -5.67
C PHE A 4 29.45 23.16 -4.74
N THR A 5 28.84 22.97 -3.60
CA THR A 5 29.10 21.79 -2.76
C THR A 5 28.30 20.64 -3.33
N GLU A 6 28.92 19.47 -3.49
CA GLU A 6 28.14 18.26 -3.81
C GLU A 6 27.05 18.06 -2.77
N PRO A 7 25.81 17.74 -3.19
CA PRO A 7 24.73 17.47 -2.28
C PRO A 7 25.11 16.35 -1.29
N LYS A 8 24.82 16.57 -0.03
CA LYS A 8 25.12 15.62 1.05
C LYS A 8 23.83 15.09 1.65
N VAL A 9 23.67 13.77 1.65
CA VAL A 9 22.63 13.11 2.44
C VAL A 9 23.01 13.23 3.92
N ILE A 10 22.17 13.91 4.70
CA ILE A 10 22.40 14.18 6.13
C ILE A 10 21.57 13.26 7.03
N TYR A 11 20.51 12.64 6.51
CA TYR A 11 19.74 11.61 7.20
C TYR A 11 19.02 10.71 6.18
N GLN A 12 18.96 9.41 6.44
CA GLN A 12 18.22 8.49 5.60
C GLN A 12 17.68 7.29 6.40
N GLU A 13 16.54 6.75 5.96
CA GLU A 13 15.92 5.58 6.56
C GLU A 13 15.02 4.87 5.55
N ALA A 14 15.01 3.55 5.56
CA ALA A 14 14.04 2.76 4.82
C ALA A 14 12.73 2.65 5.61
N ASN A 15 11.60 2.59 4.90
CA ASN A 15 10.32 2.34 5.55
C ASN A 15 10.29 0.95 6.20
N PRO A 16 9.39 0.70 7.17
CA PRO A 16 9.29 -0.59 7.83
C PRO A 16 9.01 -1.78 6.90
N TYR A 17 8.46 -1.51 5.71
CA TYR A 17 8.22 -2.53 4.69
C TYR A 17 9.46 -2.90 3.88
N GLY A 18 10.53 -2.09 3.93
CA GLY A 18 11.75 -2.26 3.17
C GLY A 18 11.58 -2.00 1.67
N THR A 19 10.65 -1.12 1.31
CA THR A 19 10.26 -0.88 -0.09
C THR A 19 10.52 0.55 -0.57
N PHE A 20 10.61 1.50 0.35
CA PHE A 20 10.89 2.91 0.08
C PHE A 20 11.97 3.41 1.02
N THR A 21 12.82 4.30 0.51
CA THR A 21 13.83 5.02 1.29
C THR A 21 13.53 6.51 1.26
N ALA A 22 13.44 7.12 2.44
CA ALA A 22 13.43 8.56 2.60
C ALA A 22 14.83 9.05 2.91
N TYR A 23 15.22 10.18 2.34
CA TYR A 23 16.48 10.82 2.67
C TYR A 23 16.38 12.34 2.63
N LEU A 24 17.12 12.96 3.53
CA LEU A 24 17.25 14.40 3.65
C LEU A 24 18.59 14.82 3.06
N GLU A 25 18.55 15.68 2.05
CA GLU A 25 19.74 16.15 1.33
C GLU A 25 19.93 17.65 1.50
N ASP A 26 21.17 18.07 1.75
CA ASP A 26 21.63 19.46 1.87
C ASP A 26 22.70 19.72 0.81
N ASP A 27 22.42 20.65 -0.12
CA ASP A 27 23.37 21.08 -1.17
C ASP A 27 24.16 22.34 -0.75
N GLY A 28 24.06 22.76 0.51
CA GLY A 28 24.65 23.99 1.07
C GLY A 28 23.86 25.25 0.75
N ARG A 29 22.85 25.18 -0.13
CA ARG A 29 21.94 26.30 -0.49
C ARG A 29 20.52 26.05 0.00
N THR A 30 20.09 24.79 -0.06
CA THR A 30 18.75 24.37 0.32
C THR A 30 18.74 22.92 0.81
N VAL A 31 17.69 22.57 1.55
CA VAL A 31 17.47 21.21 2.03
C VAL A 31 16.17 20.69 1.44
N TYR A 32 16.24 19.45 0.94
CA TYR A 32 15.10 18.72 0.41
C TYR A 32 14.93 17.37 1.10
N LEU A 33 13.69 17.02 1.34
CA LEU A 33 13.29 15.66 1.71
C LEU A 33 12.86 14.92 0.44
N TYR A 34 13.43 13.74 0.23
CA TYR A 34 13.14 12.87 -0.89
C TYR A 34 12.55 11.56 -0.41
N LEU A 35 11.73 10.93 -1.27
CA LEU A 35 11.18 9.60 -1.10
C LEU A 35 11.35 8.84 -2.41
N GLN A 36 12.05 7.70 -2.36
CA GLN A 36 12.35 6.87 -3.52
C GLN A 36 11.88 5.43 -3.31
N GLY A 37 11.33 4.81 -4.36
CA GLY A 37 10.97 3.40 -4.38
C GLY A 37 12.15 2.53 -4.80
N GLU A 38 12.61 1.65 -3.91
CA GLU A 38 13.78 0.78 -4.17
C GLU A 38 13.48 -0.28 -5.24
N GLN A 39 12.29 -0.88 -5.17
CA GLN A 39 11.90 -1.99 -6.05
C GLN A 39 10.84 -1.59 -7.09
N ASN A 40 10.43 -0.34 -7.09
CA ASN A 40 9.39 0.18 -7.96
C ASN A 40 9.89 1.40 -8.76
N PRO A 41 10.51 1.19 -9.93
CA PRO A 41 10.98 2.29 -10.77
C PRO A 41 9.86 3.23 -11.24
N GLU A 42 8.61 2.75 -11.34
CA GLU A 42 7.45 3.55 -11.74
C GLU A 42 7.05 4.56 -10.66
N PHE A 43 7.40 4.33 -9.40
CA PHE A 43 7.16 5.27 -8.32
C PHE A 43 7.96 6.56 -8.49
N GLY A 44 9.15 6.44 -9.06
CA GLY A 44 10.07 7.56 -9.26
C GLY A 44 10.63 8.11 -7.96
N ILE A 45 10.99 9.38 -7.98
CA ILE A 45 11.47 10.14 -6.83
C ILE A 45 10.48 11.27 -6.55
N LYS A 46 9.97 11.31 -5.34
CA LYS A 46 9.16 12.41 -4.83
C LYS A 46 10.02 13.31 -3.95
N SER A 47 9.76 14.61 -3.94
CA SER A 47 10.54 15.55 -3.15
C SER A 47 9.71 16.71 -2.64
N VAL A 48 10.11 17.25 -1.50
CA VAL A 48 9.60 18.51 -0.96
C VAL A 48 10.74 19.35 -0.43
N TRP A 49 10.68 20.65 -0.70
CA TRP A 49 11.60 21.62 -0.11
C TRP A 49 11.35 21.70 1.41
N VAL A 50 12.45 21.73 2.19
CA VAL A 50 12.38 21.82 3.66
C VAL A 50 12.73 23.23 4.12
N CYS A 51 13.91 23.75 3.74
CA CYS A 51 14.33 25.10 4.09
C CYS A 51 15.46 25.60 3.18
N ASN A 52 15.66 26.94 3.11
CA ASN A 52 16.84 27.54 2.53
C ASN A 52 17.99 27.59 3.56
N ARG A 53 19.20 27.32 3.08
CA ARG A 53 20.47 27.42 3.82
C ARG A 53 21.20 28.73 3.55
N VAL A 54 20.71 29.47 2.57
CA VAL A 54 21.13 30.82 2.21
C VAL A 54 19.96 31.78 2.35
N GLU A 55 20.23 33.08 2.28
CA GLU A 55 19.15 34.08 2.30
C GLU A 55 18.19 33.87 1.12
N ALA A 56 16.91 33.94 1.39
CA ALA A 56 15.87 33.72 0.38
C ALA A 56 15.94 34.83 -0.70
N PRO A 57 16.08 34.47 -1.97
CA PRO A 57 16.19 35.46 -3.05
C PRO A 57 14.82 36.08 -3.38
N ASP A 58 14.85 37.30 -3.95
CA ASP A 58 13.61 37.94 -4.46
C ASP A 58 13.10 37.33 -5.76
N LYS A 59 14.03 36.72 -6.54
CA LYS A 59 13.72 36.09 -7.85
C LYS A 59 14.47 34.78 -8.00
N ARG A 60 13.82 33.80 -8.67
CA ARG A 60 14.49 32.55 -9.06
C ARG A 60 15.56 32.79 -10.11
N SER A 61 16.70 32.17 -9.92
CA SER A 61 17.78 32.17 -10.90
C SER A 61 17.48 31.15 -12.00
N ALA A 62 17.29 31.66 -13.24
CA ALA A 62 17.13 30.77 -14.40
C ALA A 62 18.44 30.02 -14.71
N GLU A 63 19.59 30.60 -14.38
CA GLU A 63 20.90 29.96 -14.53
C GLU A 63 21.04 28.78 -13.59
N ASP A 64 20.66 28.91 -12.30
CA ASP A 64 20.72 27.83 -11.34
C ASP A 64 19.84 26.66 -11.77
N LEU A 65 18.60 26.93 -12.21
CA LEU A 65 17.68 25.92 -12.71
C LEU A 65 18.22 25.21 -13.97
N SER A 66 18.85 25.98 -14.90
CA SER A 66 19.45 25.39 -16.12
C SER A 66 20.64 24.50 -15.79
N ASN A 67 21.34 24.79 -14.71
CA ASN A 67 22.43 23.97 -14.17
C ASN A 67 21.99 22.79 -13.34
N GLY A 68 20.65 22.54 -13.21
CA GLY A 68 20.08 21.42 -12.49
C GLY A 68 20.12 21.57 -10.96
N LEU A 69 20.30 22.79 -10.45
CA LEU A 69 20.31 23.04 -9.02
C LEU A 69 18.89 23.01 -8.44
N ALA A 70 18.75 22.48 -7.24
CA ALA A 70 17.49 22.47 -6.52
C ALA A 70 16.96 23.89 -6.30
N PRO A 71 15.67 24.17 -6.58
CA PRO A 71 15.08 25.50 -6.44
C PRO A 71 15.10 25.99 -5.00
N LEU A 72 15.52 27.24 -4.80
CA LEU A 72 15.28 27.97 -3.55
C LEU A 72 13.84 28.48 -3.52
N LEU A 73 13.21 28.54 -2.33
CA LEU A 73 12.02 29.32 -2.13
C LEU A 73 12.38 30.82 -2.00
N LEU A 74 11.48 31.67 -2.55
CA LEU A 74 11.69 33.10 -2.60
C LEU A 74 11.38 33.77 -1.24
N HIS A 75 11.87 34.98 -1.06
CA HIS A 75 11.58 35.81 0.12
C HIS A 75 10.07 35.90 0.43
N SER A 76 9.23 36.04 -0.60
CA SER A 76 7.77 36.10 -0.44
C SER A 76 7.12 34.75 -0.11
N GLU A 77 7.83 33.63 -0.33
CA GLU A 77 7.30 32.27 -0.21
C GLU A 77 7.65 31.59 1.13
N VAL A 78 8.59 32.16 1.90
CA VAL A 78 9.06 31.59 3.16
C VAL A 78 8.58 32.38 4.38
N ASN A 79 8.44 31.68 5.51
CA ASN A 79 8.10 32.32 6.80
C ASN A 79 9.25 33.19 7.30
N GLU A 80 10.50 32.73 7.14
CA GLU A 80 11.69 33.43 7.55
C GLU A 80 12.71 33.46 6.42
N PRO A 81 13.05 34.66 5.87
CA PRO A 81 13.97 34.78 4.73
C PRO A 81 15.44 34.49 5.05
N LYS A 82 15.80 34.53 6.33
CA LYS A 82 17.19 34.28 6.78
C LYS A 82 17.58 32.82 6.62
N PRO A 83 18.89 32.53 6.40
CA PRO A 83 19.38 31.16 6.36
C PRO A 83 18.99 30.34 7.57
N GLN A 84 18.43 29.15 7.36
CA GLN A 84 18.15 28.24 8.47
C GLN A 84 19.47 27.55 8.91
N PRO A 85 19.65 27.31 10.23
CA PRO A 85 20.83 26.62 10.76
C PRO A 85 20.92 25.18 10.28
N ALA A 86 22.11 24.58 10.36
CA ALA A 86 22.30 23.18 10.03
C ALA A 86 21.52 22.26 10.95
N PHE A 87 20.94 21.21 10.35
CA PHE A 87 20.31 20.16 11.12
C PHE A 87 21.39 19.30 11.81
N GLU A 88 21.19 18.97 13.07
CA GLU A 88 22.00 17.99 13.78
C GLU A 88 21.40 16.60 13.54
N GLU A 89 22.13 15.69 12.90
CA GLU A 89 21.66 14.37 12.51
C GLU A 89 20.95 13.61 13.66
N LYS A 90 21.51 13.66 14.86
CA LYS A 90 20.96 13.00 16.06
C LYS A 90 19.59 13.49 16.52
N GLU A 91 19.15 14.65 16.05
CA GLU A 91 17.87 15.28 16.36
C GLU A 91 16.84 15.08 15.23
N LEU A 92 17.24 14.40 14.13
CA LEU A 92 16.39 14.06 13.01
C LEU A 92 15.79 12.69 13.18
N TYR A 93 14.52 12.53 12.80
CA TYR A 93 13.89 11.22 12.64
C TYR A 93 12.69 11.29 11.71
N PHE A 94 12.29 10.14 11.17
CA PHE A 94 11.11 10.00 10.34
C PHE A 94 9.96 9.34 11.08
N ILE A 95 8.73 9.74 10.73
CA ILE A 95 7.51 8.98 11.00
C ILE A 95 6.91 8.61 9.64
N TRP A 96 6.89 7.33 9.37
CA TRP A 96 6.28 6.78 8.16
C TRP A 96 4.76 6.71 8.30
N THR A 97 4.02 6.96 7.22
CA THR A 97 2.59 6.67 7.18
C THR A 97 2.37 5.17 7.38
N GLU A 98 1.17 4.78 7.80
CA GLU A 98 0.80 3.38 7.97
C GLU A 98 0.98 2.58 6.67
N GLU A 99 0.64 3.19 5.55
CA GLU A 99 0.76 2.66 4.19
C GLU A 99 2.22 2.49 3.74
N GLY A 100 3.13 3.25 4.33
CA GLY A 100 4.56 3.25 4.05
C GLY A 100 4.99 4.01 2.81
N ASP A 101 4.06 4.68 2.12
CA ASP A 101 4.29 5.45 0.90
C ASP A 101 4.32 6.98 1.11
N GLY A 102 4.33 7.39 2.36
CA GLY A 102 4.48 8.77 2.82
C GLY A 102 5.35 8.86 4.06
N VAL A 103 5.99 10.00 4.28
CA VAL A 103 6.95 10.20 5.36
C VAL A 103 6.90 11.63 5.91
N ALA A 104 6.93 11.75 7.23
CA ALA A 104 7.04 13.00 7.98
C ALA A 104 8.45 13.13 8.56
N LEU A 105 9.09 14.28 8.36
CA LEU A 105 10.38 14.62 8.91
C LEU A 105 10.20 15.45 10.20
N PHE A 106 10.85 15.01 11.26
CA PHE A 106 10.95 15.74 12.51
C PHE A 106 12.37 16.21 12.78
N TYR A 107 12.47 17.38 13.39
CA TYR A 107 13.70 17.94 13.95
C TYR A 107 13.40 18.53 15.32
N LYS A 108 14.08 18.05 16.38
CA LYS A 108 13.86 18.48 17.77
C LYS A 108 12.36 18.48 18.15
N GLU A 109 11.68 17.36 17.88
CA GLU A 109 10.24 17.14 18.14
C GLU A 109 9.26 18.01 17.30
N VAL A 110 9.77 18.90 16.45
CA VAL A 110 8.95 19.70 15.54
C VAL A 110 8.78 18.99 14.21
N LEU A 111 7.53 18.88 13.72
CA LEU A 111 7.25 18.40 12.37
C LEU A 111 7.67 19.48 11.37
N VAL A 112 8.74 19.24 10.61
CA VAL A 112 9.32 20.24 9.69
C VAL A 112 8.94 20.02 8.24
N ALA A 113 8.64 18.79 7.82
CA ALA A 113 8.16 18.51 6.46
C ALA A 113 7.32 17.24 6.42
N PHE A 114 6.44 17.13 5.42
CA PHE A 114 5.64 15.94 5.17
C PHE A 114 5.51 15.69 3.67
N LEU A 115 5.93 14.50 3.24
CA LEU A 115 5.71 13.94 1.92
C LEU A 115 4.59 12.91 1.99
N PRO A 116 3.35 13.25 1.61
CA PRO A 116 2.23 12.31 1.60
C PRO A 116 2.24 11.41 0.36
N SER A 117 1.38 10.38 0.36
CA SER A 117 1.17 9.47 -0.77
C SER A 117 0.80 10.18 -2.08
N TRP A 118 0.10 11.33 -2.00
CA TRP A 118 -0.31 12.14 -3.17
C TRP A 118 0.76 13.09 -3.69
N SER A 119 1.97 13.12 -3.12
CA SER A 119 3.09 13.86 -3.70
C SER A 119 3.38 13.40 -5.13
N GLY A 120 3.69 14.36 -6.01
CA GLY A 120 3.88 14.13 -7.45
C GLY A 120 2.60 14.23 -8.28
N ILE A 121 1.40 14.30 -7.66
CA ILE A 121 0.14 14.41 -8.40
C ILE A 121 -0.15 15.88 -8.73
N LYS A 122 -0.38 16.17 -10.02
CA LYS A 122 -0.70 17.53 -10.53
C LYS A 122 0.30 18.61 -10.09
N GLY A 123 1.57 18.25 -9.94
CA GLY A 123 2.63 19.19 -9.54
C GLY A 123 2.69 19.49 -8.05
N PHE A 124 1.90 18.83 -7.22
CA PHE A 124 2.01 18.95 -5.78
C PHE A 124 3.26 18.20 -5.27
N HIS A 125 4.08 18.85 -4.46
CA HIS A 125 5.30 18.27 -3.90
C HIS A 125 5.09 17.68 -2.51
N GLY A 126 4.74 18.53 -1.54
CA GLY A 126 4.56 18.17 -0.14
C GLY A 126 4.43 19.41 0.72
N TYR A 127 4.49 19.23 2.04
CA TYR A 127 4.31 20.29 3.03
C TYR A 127 5.62 20.60 3.74
N SER A 128 5.89 21.90 3.97
CA SER A 128 7.01 22.37 4.79
C SER A 128 6.56 23.39 5.83
N PHE A 129 7.11 23.26 7.03
CA PHE A 129 6.90 24.24 8.13
C PHE A 129 7.41 25.63 7.77
N HIS A 130 8.49 25.71 6.98
CA HIS A 130 9.11 26.96 6.59
C HIS A 130 8.45 27.63 5.38
N ALA A 131 7.55 26.96 4.67
CA ALA A 131 6.79 27.55 3.57
C ALA A 131 5.65 28.44 4.13
N LYS A 132 5.51 29.64 3.54
CA LYS A 132 4.49 30.64 3.92
C LYS A 132 3.22 30.56 3.08
N ILE A 133 3.42 30.26 1.80
CA ILE A 133 2.36 30.16 0.78
C ILE A 133 2.58 28.91 -0.07
N GLU A 134 1.62 28.58 -0.92
CA GLU A 134 1.79 27.56 -1.96
C GLU A 134 2.89 28.01 -2.91
N ALA A 135 3.98 27.29 -2.90
CA ALA A 135 5.17 27.56 -3.72
C ALA A 135 5.46 26.40 -4.69
N LEU A 136 6.45 26.62 -5.58
CA LEU A 136 6.77 25.65 -6.62
C LEU A 136 7.06 24.24 -6.08
N THR A 137 7.75 24.14 -4.94
CA THR A 137 8.30 22.87 -4.42
C THR A 137 7.86 22.55 -3.00
N ALA A 138 6.99 23.36 -2.39
CA ALA A 138 6.41 23.08 -1.08
C ALA A 138 5.13 23.88 -0.86
N TYR A 139 4.20 23.30 -0.09
CA TYR A 139 3.02 23.96 0.45
C TYR A 139 3.22 24.20 1.95
N PRO A 140 2.53 25.20 2.52
CA PRO A 140 2.61 25.48 3.96
C PRO A 140 2.10 24.29 4.77
N LEU A 141 2.89 23.83 5.73
CA LEU A 141 2.44 22.88 6.72
C LEU A 141 1.42 23.53 7.70
N GLY A 142 1.53 24.83 7.92
CA GLY A 142 0.79 25.54 8.93
C GLY A 142 1.37 25.31 10.32
N ASN A 143 0.50 25.11 11.32
CA ASN A 143 0.95 24.76 12.65
C ASN A 143 1.45 23.32 12.68
N SER A 144 2.63 23.07 13.26
CA SER A 144 3.21 21.71 13.36
C SER A 144 2.55 20.81 14.41
N ASP A 145 1.74 21.42 15.31
CA ASP A 145 1.13 20.68 16.43
C ASP A 145 -0.35 20.36 16.20
N PHE A 146 -1.05 21.16 15.37
CA PHE A 146 -2.50 21.08 15.18
C PHE A 146 -2.88 21.15 13.71
N GLY A 147 -3.90 20.38 13.34
CA GLY A 147 -4.48 20.35 12.00
C GLY A 147 -4.44 18.97 11.38
N ILE A 148 -4.96 18.84 10.15
CA ILE A 148 -5.14 17.56 9.46
C ILE A 148 -3.82 16.81 9.29
N ILE A 149 -2.74 17.50 8.92
CA ILE A 149 -1.44 16.86 8.68
C ILE A 149 -0.80 16.38 9.99
N PRO A 150 -0.64 17.20 11.05
CA PRO A 150 -0.15 16.73 12.33
C PRO A 150 -0.99 15.60 12.94
N ASP A 151 -2.31 15.65 12.80
CA ASP A 151 -3.20 14.59 13.30
C ASP A 151 -2.97 13.27 12.56
N ARG A 152 -2.79 13.31 11.24
CA ARG A 152 -2.44 12.13 10.43
C ARG A 152 -1.07 11.55 10.81
N VAL A 153 -0.07 12.40 10.99
CA VAL A 153 1.27 11.97 11.43
C VAL A 153 1.23 11.37 12.83
N ARG A 154 0.42 11.93 13.73
CA ARG A 154 0.20 11.38 15.07
C ARG A 154 -0.49 10.01 15.02
N ALA A 155 -1.49 9.85 14.16
CA ALA A 155 -2.14 8.56 13.93
C ALA A 155 -1.15 7.51 13.42
N SER A 156 -0.25 7.88 12.51
CA SER A 156 0.82 7.03 12.00
C SER A 156 1.81 6.62 13.11
N ARG A 157 2.23 7.56 13.95
CA ARG A 157 3.07 7.25 15.13
C ARG A 157 2.39 6.23 16.05
N ASN A 158 1.13 6.47 16.41
CA ASN A 158 0.36 5.57 17.27
C ASN A 158 0.22 4.17 16.67
N PHE A 159 0.05 4.10 15.35
CA PHE A 159 0.00 2.82 14.63
C PHE A 159 1.30 2.03 14.81
N TRP A 160 2.46 2.64 14.56
CA TRP A 160 3.75 1.97 14.69
C TRP A 160 4.07 1.58 16.13
N GLU A 161 3.74 2.43 17.10
CA GLU A 161 3.88 2.14 18.51
C GLU A 161 3.00 0.94 18.94
N ALA A 162 1.76 0.88 18.46
CA ALA A 162 0.88 -0.26 18.73
C ALA A 162 1.42 -1.55 18.12
N ARG A 163 1.98 -1.49 16.91
CA ARG A 163 2.55 -2.65 16.20
C ARG A 163 3.86 -3.16 16.81
N SER A 164 4.63 -2.31 17.48
CA SER A 164 5.88 -2.68 18.16
C SER A 164 5.67 -3.36 19.52
N LYS A 165 4.45 -3.36 20.07
CA LYS A 165 4.16 -3.98 21.35
C LYS A 165 4.32 -5.50 21.27
N GLN A 166 4.88 -6.07 22.33
CA GLN A 166 4.99 -7.53 22.47
C GLN A 166 3.59 -8.18 22.39
N GLY A 167 3.43 -9.18 21.53
CA GLY A 167 2.16 -9.88 21.34
C GLY A 167 1.19 -9.24 20.35
N ALA A 168 1.46 -8.03 19.84
CA ALA A 168 0.58 -7.35 18.90
C ALA A 168 0.21 -8.21 17.67
N TRP A 169 1.18 -8.91 17.10
CA TRP A 169 0.91 -9.82 15.99
C TRP A 169 -0.02 -10.96 16.36
N LYS A 170 0.18 -11.55 17.53
CA LYS A 170 -0.64 -12.67 18.02
C LYS A 170 -2.11 -12.27 18.13
N GLU A 171 -2.40 -11.10 18.70
CA GLU A 171 -3.75 -10.57 18.82
C GLU A 171 -4.40 -10.34 17.45
N ILE A 172 -3.64 -9.78 16.52
CA ILE A 172 -4.06 -9.53 15.14
C ILE A 172 -4.39 -10.83 14.43
N GLN A 173 -3.53 -11.83 14.54
CA GLN A 173 -3.69 -13.15 13.95
C GLN A 173 -4.90 -13.89 14.53
N GLU A 174 -5.00 -13.96 15.85
CA GLU A 174 -6.08 -14.67 16.55
C GLU A 174 -7.45 -14.08 16.21
N LYS A 175 -7.55 -12.75 16.12
CA LYS A 175 -8.82 -12.09 15.77
C LYS A 175 -9.30 -12.48 14.38
N ARG A 176 -8.40 -12.53 13.37
CA ARG A 176 -8.71 -12.92 11.99
C ARG A 176 -9.04 -14.40 11.89
N LEU A 177 -8.22 -15.24 12.49
CA LEU A 177 -8.48 -16.68 12.52
C LEU A 177 -9.83 -16.99 13.18
N SER A 178 -10.12 -16.41 14.32
CA SER A 178 -11.42 -16.64 15.03
C SER A 178 -12.61 -16.23 14.18
N PHE A 179 -12.51 -15.09 13.46
CA PHE A 179 -13.58 -14.68 12.55
C PHE A 179 -13.76 -15.68 11.41
N LEU A 180 -12.67 -16.03 10.70
CA LEU A 180 -12.73 -16.96 9.57
C LEU A 180 -13.15 -18.38 10.02
N GLU A 181 -12.70 -18.84 11.18
CA GLU A 181 -13.11 -20.11 11.77
C GLU A 181 -14.62 -20.14 12.09
N SER A 182 -15.21 -19.02 12.49
CA SER A 182 -16.65 -18.90 12.68
C SER A 182 -17.46 -19.08 11.40
N LYS A 183 -16.84 -18.80 10.24
CA LYS A 183 -17.46 -18.90 8.91
C LYS A 183 -17.21 -20.24 8.23
N PHE A 184 -16.00 -20.78 8.37
CA PHE A 184 -15.51 -21.93 7.61
C PHE A 184 -15.19 -23.16 8.44
N GLY A 185 -15.22 -23.08 9.77
CA GLY A 185 -14.70 -24.11 10.65
C GLY A 185 -13.20 -23.92 10.92
N LYS A 186 -12.62 -24.80 11.75
CA LYS A 186 -11.21 -24.69 12.12
C LYS A 186 -10.29 -24.78 10.91
N HIS A 187 -9.24 -23.92 10.89
CA HIS A 187 -8.17 -24.06 9.92
C HIS A 187 -7.39 -25.37 10.20
N ASP A 188 -7.00 -26.04 9.14
CA ASP A 188 -6.24 -27.29 9.21
C ASP A 188 -4.74 -27.09 8.87
N LYS A 189 -4.41 -26.01 8.14
CA LYS A 189 -3.02 -25.61 7.84
C LYS A 189 -2.84 -24.10 7.97
N TYR A 190 -1.62 -23.73 8.34
CA TYR A 190 -1.19 -22.34 8.42
C TYR A 190 0.25 -22.21 7.93
N TRP A 191 0.52 -21.22 7.08
CA TRP A 191 1.85 -20.87 6.59
C TRP A 191 2.17 -19.43 6.98
N SER A 192 3.40 -19.19 7.49
CA SER A 192 3.96 -17.84 7.52
C SER A 192 4.30 -17.42 6.08
N ALA A 193 3.88 -16.23 5.69
CA ALA A 193 4.07 -15.70 4.35
C ALA A 193 4.91 -14.41 4.34
N ASP A 194 5.47 -14.02 5.50
CA ASP A 194 6.28 -12.81 5.66
C ASP A 194 7.77 -13.00 5.40
N GLY A 195 8.24 -14.27 5.38
CA GLY A 195 9.66 -14.57 5.28
C GLY A 195 10.50 -13.98 6.42
N GLY A 196 9.89 -13.73 7.59
CA GLY A 196 10.52 -13.11 8.75
C GLY A 196 10.69 -11.58 8.62
N LYS A 197 10.02 -10.95 7.64
CA LYS A 197 10.04 -9.49 7.41
C LYS A 197 8.69 -8.88 7.73
N TYR A 198 8.69 -7.60 8.08
CA TYR A 198 7.47 -6.82 8.22
C TYR A 198 6.84 -6.54 6.82
N PRO A 199 5.52 -6.52 6.66
CA PRO A 199 4.50 -6.86 7.64
C PRO A 199 4.44 -8.37 7.91
N GLN A 200 4.08 -8.73 9.13
CA GLN A 200 3.81 -10.12 9.47
C GLN A 200 2.54 -10.57 8.76
N LEU A 201 2.65 -11.65 8.01
CA LEU A 201 1.61 -12.15 7.12
C LEU A 201 1.54 -13.67 7.18
N GLY A 202 0.36 -14.20 7.02
CA GLY A 202 0.14 -15.64 6.96
C GLY A 202 -0.91 -16.03 5.94
N ILE A 203 -1.01 -17.32 5.70
CA ILE A 203 -2.05 -17.95 4.89
C ILE A 203 -2.63 -19.07 5.74
N ALA A 204 -3.94 -19.07 5.92
CA ALA A 204 -4.68 -20.15 6.59
C ALA A 204 -5.50 -20.92 5.57
N ARG A 205 -5.56 -22.26 5.73
CA ARG A 205 -6.41 -23.12 4.92
C ARG A 205 -7.55 -23.68 5.78
N PHE A 206 -8.73 -23.78 5.18
CA PHE A 206 -9.92 -24.32 5.79
C PHE A 206 -10.51 -25.40 4.89
N GLN A 207 -10.87 -26.53 5.51
CA GLN A 207 -11.69 -27.56 4.91
C GLN A 207 -13.03 -27.53 5.64
N SER A 208 -14.00 -26.87 5.04
CA SER A 208 -15.26 -26.56 5.68
C SER A 208 -16.27 -27.69 5.53
N GLU A 209 -16.90 -28.09 6.62
CA GLU A 209 -18.06 -29.02 6.55
C GLU A 209 -19.23 -28.44 5.76
N LYS A 210 -19.35 -27.09 5.73
CA LYS A 210 -20.39 -26.38 4.99
C LYS A 210 -20.13 -26.38 3.48
N PHE A 211 -18.87 -26.52 3.08
CA PHE A 211 -18.41 -26.54 1.68
C PHE A 211 -17.43 -27.70 1.46
N PRO A 212 -17.90 -28.97 1.59
CA PRO A 212 -17.01 -30.14 1.62
C PRO A 212 -16.24 -30.38 0.31
N GLU A 213 -16.71 -29.80 -0.80
CA GLU A 213 -16.12 -29.96 -2.12
C GLU A 213 -15.03 -28.94 -2.44
N ILE A 214 -14.73 -28.00 -1.54
CA ILE A 214 -13.74 -26.96 -1.77
C ILE A 214 -12.73 -26.82 -0.64
N LEU A 215 -11.54 -26.38 -0.98
CA LEU A 215 -10.54 -25.86 -0.05
C LEU A 215 -10.53 -24.34 -0.10
N ILE A 216 -10.53 -23.72 1.05
CA ILE A 216 -10.56 -22.28 1.19
C ILE A 216 -9.24 -21.82 1.79
N TYR A 217 -8.57 -20.89 1.13
CA TYR A 217 -7.35 -20.26 1.59
C TYR A 217 -7.62 -18.77 1.83
N SER A 218 -7.17 -18.26 2.96
CA SER A 218 -7.28 -16.84 3.27
C SER A 218 -5.95 -16.28 3.71
N THR A 219 -5.65 -15.06 3.28
CA THR A 219 -4.58 -14.29 3.88
C THR A 219 -4.93 -13.92 5.32
N ILE A 220 -3.89 -13.77 6.14
CA ILE A 220 -3.99 -13.32 7.52
C ILE A 220 -2.99 -12.19 7.71
N GLY A 221 -3.49 -10.99 7.97
CA GLY A 221 -2.66 -9.84 8.32
C GLY A 221 -2.49 -8.78 7.25
N MET A 222 -2.99 -8.96 6.02
CA MET A 222 -3.04 -7.86 5.04
C MET A 222 -3.85 -6.70 5.59
N SER A 223 -4.99 -6.99 6.21
CA SER A 223 -5.89 -5.99 6.79
C SER A 223 -5.39 -5.36 8.10
N ALA A 224 -4.22 -5.76 8.59
CA ALA A 224 -3.61 -5.17 9.78
C ALA A 224 -3.06 -3.75 9.52
N GLN A 225 -2.85 -3.39 8.27
CA GLN A 225 -2.41 -2.08 7.80
C GLN A 225 -3.18 -1.68 6.54
N ASN A 226 -3.24 -0.35 6.28
CA ASN A 226 -3.81 0.17 5.06
C ASN A 226 -2.97 -0.19 3.83
N MET A 227 -3.61 -0.45 2.71
CA MET A 227 -2.94 -0.49 1.42
C MET A 227 -2.59 0.93 0.96
N PRO A 228 -1.45 1.10 0.25
CA PRO A 228 -1.05 2.39 -0.32
C PRO A 228 -2.06 2.94 -1.34
N THR A 229 -2.06 4.23 -1.51
CA THR A 229 -2.74 4.98 -2.59
C THR A 229 -4.27 4.90 -2.66
N VAL A 230 -4.96 4.14 -1.81
CA VAL A 230 -6.43 4.00 -1.83
C VAL A 230 -7.12 5.36 -1.75
N GLU A 231 -6.60 6.27 -0.94
CA GLU A 231 -7.13 7.63 -0.75
C GLU A 231 -7.11 8.51 -2.01
N LEU A 232 -6.31 8.13 -3.02
CA LEU A 232 -6.28 8.83 -4.31
C LEU A 232 -7.50 8.53 -5.18
N PHE A 233 -8.19 7.43 -4.89
CA PHE A 233 -9.29 6.91 -5.69
C PHE A 233 -10.63 6.96 -4.97
N HIS A 234 -10.64 6.92 -3.64
CA HIS A 234 -11.84 6.86 -2.81
C HIS A 234 -11.86 7.96 -1.76
N LYS A 235 -12.97 8.72 -1.67
CA LYS A 235 -13.16 9.72 -0.60
C LYS A 235 -13.27 9.04 0.76
N ASP A 236 -14.01 7.92 0.82
CA ASP A 236 -14.21 7.10 2.01
C ASP A 236 -13.17 5.96 2.00
N TYR A 237 -11.90 6.33 1.81
CA TYR A 237 -10.79 5.36 1.59
C TYR A 237 -10.63 4.36 2.75
N GLU A 238 -11.00 4.73 3.96
CA GLU A 238 -10.92 3.86 5.13
C GLU A 238 -11.73 2.58 4.99
N ASP A 239 -12.84 2.61 4.23
CA ASP A 239 -13.68 1.44 3.94
C ASP A 239 -13.06 0.50 2.90
N TYR A 240 -12.04 0.94 2.19
CA TYR A 240 -11.38 0.20 1.11
C TYR A 240 -9.92 -0.16 1.40
N ALA A 241 -9.31 0.50 2.37
CA ALA A 241 -7.88 0.41 2.59
C ALA A 241 -7.41 -0.90 3.24
N ARG A 242 -8.32 -1.67 3.88
CA ARG A 242 -7.99 -2.89 4.60
C ARG A 242 -8.70 -4.09 4.01
N ILE A 243 -7.92 -5.06 3.54
CA ILE A 243 -8.46 -6.26 2.90
C ILE A 243 -7.79 -7.53 3.42
N GLU A 244 -8.52 -8.65 3.28
CA GLU A 244 -7.93 -9.99 3.21
C GLU A 244 -8.34 -10.65 1.89
N LEU A 245 -7.47 -11.49 1.35
CA LEU A 245 -7.70 -12.21 0.11
C LEU A 245 -8.17 -13.63 0.41
N ILE A 246 -9.15 -14.10 -0.34
CA ILE A 246 -9.62 -15.48 -0.27
C ILE A 246 -9.50 -16.13 -1.64
N LEU A 247 -8.85 -17.27 -1.70
CA LEU A 247 -8.89 -18.15 -2.86
C LEU A 247 -9.48 -19.49 -2.45
N ALA A 248 -10.67 -19.78 -2.94
CA ALA A 248 -11.29 -21.07 -2.77
C ALA A 248 -11.19 -21.89 -4.06
N VAL A 249 -10.86 -23.18 -3.94
CA VAL A 249 -10.67 -24.06 -5.07
C VAL A 249 -11.46 -25.34 -4.90
N LYS A 250 -12.11 -25.82 -5.97
CA LYS A 250 -12.80 -27.10 -5.98
C LYS A 250 -11.79 -28.23 -5.88
N ILE A 251 -12.06 -29.19 -5.02
CA ILE A 251 -11.29 -30.43 -4.91
C ILE A 251 -11.62 -31.28 -6.14
N GLY A 252 -10.71 -31.28 -7.13
CA GLY A 252 -10.89 -32.08 -8.34
C GLY A 252 -10.50 -33.54 -8.16
N LEU A 253 -10.60 -34.34 -9.24
CA LEU A 253 -10.20 -35.74 -9.29
C LEU A 253 -8.69 -35.95 -9.03
N GLU A 254 -7.90 -34.91 -9.17
CA GLU A 254 -6.45 -34.91 -8.99
C GLU A 254 -5.98 -34.72 -7.54
N GLY A 255 -6.94 -34.53 -6.62
CA GLY A 255 -6.72 -34.56 -5.17
C GLY A 255 -6.19 -33.26 -4.54
N LEU A 256 -6.07 -33.31 -3.23
CA LEU A 256 -5.65 -32.23 -2.33
C LEU A 256 -4.23 -31.72 -2.64
N GLU A 257 -3.32 -32.61 -3.09
CA GLU A 257 -1.88 -32.33 -3.22
C GLU A 257 -1.58 -31.23 -4.24
N ARG A 258 -2.32 -31.14 -5.35
CA ARG A 258 -2.09 -30.13 -6.37
C ARG A 258 -2.47 -28.73 -5.93
N SER A 259 -3.57 -28.56 -5.21
CA SER A 259 -3.97 -27.23 -4.72
C SER A 259 -3.02 -26.71 -3.63
N GLU A 260 -2.37 -27.61 -2.91
CA GLU A 260 -1.43 -27.27 -1.83
C GLU A 260 -0.12 -26.66 -2.33
N SER A 261 0.27 -26.90 -3.57
CA SER A 261 1.50 -26.34 -4.12
C SER A 261 1.28 -24.96 -4.71
N TRP A 262 0.30 -24.78 -5.59
CA TRP A 262 0.15 -23.54 -6.35
C TRP A 262 -0.65 -22.43 -5.63
N VAL A 263 -1.65 -22.77 -4.81
CA VAL A 263 -2.50 -21.77 -4.16
C VAL A 263 -1.73 -20.91 -3.14
N PRO A 264 -0.97 -21.50 -2.19
CA PRO A 264 -0.14 -20.71 -1.29
C PRO A 264 0.94 -19.90 -2.03
N HIS A 265 1.49 -20.43 -3.14
CA HIS A 265 2.46 -19.72 -3.97
C HIS A 265 1.83 -18.47 -4.60
N LEU A 266 0.69 -18.63 -5.27
CA LEU A 266 -0.04 -17.50 -5.89
C LEU A 266 -0.41 -16.43 -4.85
N ILE A 267 -0.97 -16.82 -3.71
CA ILE A 267 -1.28 -15.88 -2.63
C ILE A 267 0.00 -15.23 -2.13
N GLY A 268 1.10 -15.98 -2.00
CA GLY A 268 2.41 -15.47 -1.59
C GLY A 268 2.97 -14.38 -2.51
N GLU A 269 2.74 -14.47 -3.82
CA GLU A 269 3.09 -13.40 -4.77
C GLU A 269 2.24 -12.14 -4.59
N LEU A 270 0.98 -12.29 -4.21
CA LEU A 270 0.02 -11.18 -4.09
C LEU A 270 0.06 -10.50 -2.72
N ILE A 271 0.34 -11.24 -1.66
CA ILE A 271 0.13 -10.81 -0.28
C ILE A 271 0.93 -9.54 0.11
N ARG A 272 2.11 -9.33 -0.48
CA ARG A 272 2.97 -8.14 -0.27
C ARG A 272 2.91 -7.12 -1.40
N PHE A 273 2.24 -7.46 -2.49
CA PHE A 273 2.20 -6.64 -3.70
C PHE A 273 1.77 -5.18 -3.45
N PRO A 274 0.73 -4.90 -2.61
CA PRO A 274 0.33 -3.52 -2.38
C PRO A 274 1.48 -2.64 -1.88
N TRP A 275 2.21 -3.07 -0.87
CA TRP A 275 3.29 -2.29 -0.27
C TRP A 275 4.57 -2.28 -1.12
N ASN A 276 4.85 -3.36 -1.84
CA ASN A 276 5.99 -3.42 -2.74
C ASN A 276 5.83 -2.47 -3.94
N MET A 277 4.62 -2.35 -4.46
CA MET A 277 4.34 -1.61 -5.68
C MET A 277 3.66 -0.25 -5.45
N ALA A 278 3.39 0.15 -4.20
CA ALA A 278 2.57 1.31 -3.86
C ALA A 278 1.24 1.30 -4.63
N LYS A 279 0.55 0.17 -4.61
CA LYS A 279 -0.74 -0.05 -5.30
C LYS A 279 -1.76 -0.63 -4.32
N TRP A 280 -3.00 -0.72 -4.73
CA TRP A 280 -4.07 -1.31 -3.94
C TRP A 280 -4.85 -2.32 -4.75
N PHE A 281 -5.53 -3.22 -4.05
CA PHE A 281 -6.46 -4.17 -4.62
C PHE A 281 -7.90 -3.78 -4.31
N GLY A 282 -8.76 -3.86 -5.31
CA GLY A 282 -10.18 -3.58 -5.16
C GLY A 282 -11.03 -4.43 -6.10
N HIS A 283 -12.32 -4.34 -5.90
CA HIS A 283 -13.31 -5.01 -6.75
C HIS A 283 -13.10 -4.67 -8.23
N GLY A 284 -13.00 -5.69 -9.07
CA GLY A 284 -12.79 -5.55 -10.51
C GLY A 284 -11.34 -5.37 -10.95
N HIS A 285 -10.40 -5.24 -10.02
CA HIS A 285 -8.99 -5.24 -10.40
C HIS A 285 -8.57 -6.60 -10.95
N THR A 286 -7.58 -6.60 -11.83
CA THR A 286 -6.98 -7.80 -12.39
C THR A 286 -5.47 -7.73 -12.31
N ILE A 287 -4.83 -8.88 -12.11
CA ILE A 287 -3.39 -9.01 -12.15
C ILE A 287 -3.02 -10.23 -13.00
N THR A 288 -2.06 -10.07 -13.89
CA THR A 288 -1.51 -11.19 -14.67
C THR A 288 -0.57 -12.00 -13.78
N MET A 289 -0.79 -13.30 -13.72
CA MET A 289 0.04 -14.21 -12.93
C MET A 289 1.42 -14.39 -13.57
N SER A 290 2.43 -14.58 -12.71
CA SER A 290 3.78 -14.89 -13.20
C SER A 290 3.79 -16.23 -13.91
N ARG A 291 4.27 -16.28 -15.17
CA ARG A 291 4.44 -17.53 -15.93
C ARG A 291 5.62 -18.39 -15.47
N LYS A 292 6.26 -18.02 -14.38
CA LYS A 292 7.43 -18.75 -13.87
C LYS A 292 7.07 -20.02 -13.11
N ASP A 293 5.80 -20.18 -12.76
CA ASP A 293 5.32 -21.40 -12.11
C ASP A 293 4.78 -22.37 -13.17
N PRO A 294 5.47 -23.52 -13.41
CA PRO A 294 4.98 -24.55 -14.33
C PRO A 294 3.61 -25.09 -13.92
N GLU A 295 3.28 -25.10 -12.64
CA GLU A 295 2.00 -25.60 -12.12
C GLU A 295 0.85 -24.63 -12.41
N ALA A 296 1.10 -23.32 -12.45
CA ALA A 296 0.12 -22.33 -12.87
C ALA A 296 -0.35 -22.49 -14.33
N LEU A 297 0.47 -23.13 -15.17
CA LEU A 297 0.14 -23.45 -16.57
C LEU A 297 -0.98 -24.51 -16.72
N TYR A 298 -1.25 -25.32 -15.71
CA TYR A 298 -2.31 -26.34 -15.75
C TYR A 298 -3.71 -25.76 -15.63
N LEU A 299 -3.84 -24.47 -15.32
CA LEU A 299 -5.13 -23.86 -14.98
C LEU A 299 -5.87 -23.27 -16.19
N ASN A 300 -5.26 -23.17 -17.36
CA ASN A 300 -5.76 -22.43 -18.53
C ASN A 300 -6.11 -20.97 -18.24
N PHE A 301 -5.77 -20.46 -17.04
CA PHE A 301 -6.04 -19.12 -16.56
C PHE A 301 -4.73 -18.37 -16.37
N THR A 302 -4.65 -17.18 -16.94
CA THR A 302 -3.39 -16.39 -16.98
C THR A 302 -3.41 -15.19 -16.04
N SER A 303 -4.57 -14.93 -15.46
CA SER A 303 -4.79 -13.73 -14.62
C SER A 303 -5.70 -14.05 -13.44
N VAL A 304 -5.67 -13.17 -12.46
CA VAL A 304 -6.57 -13.19 -11.30
C VAL A 304 -7.42 -11.93 -11.33
N LEU A 305 -8.72 -12.08 -11.12
CA LEU A 305 -9.67 -11.01 -10.93
C LEU A 305 -10.06 -10.97 -9.45
N PHE A 306 -10.08 -9.77 -8.86
CA PHE A 306 -10.49 -9.54 -7.47
C PHE A 306 -11.98 -9.19 -7.43
N ARG A 307 -12.77 -9.93 -6.68
CA ARG A 307 -14.21 -9.71 -6.59
C ARG A 307 -14.68 -9.66 -5.15
N ASP A 308 -15.51 -8.68 -4.80
CA ASP A 308 -16.19 -8.62 -3.50
C ASP A 308 -17.20 -9.75 -3.34
N PHE A 309 -17.30 -10.31 -2.15
CA PHE A 309 -18.30 -11.33 -1.84
C PHE A 309 -19.73 -10.82 -1.98
N GLU A 310 -19.98 -9.57 -1.63
CA GLU A 310 -21.29 -8.93 -1.73
C GLU A 310 -21.78 -8.72 -3.18
N SER A 311 -20.88 -8.82 -4.16
CA SER A 311 -21.20 -8.64 -5.58
C SER A 311 -21.75 -9.88 -6.26
N PHE A 312 -21.77 -11.04 -5.60
CA PHE A 312 -22.36 -12.27 -6.12
C PHE A 312 -23.86 -12.30 -5.89
N SER A 313 -24.61 -12.65 -6.93
CA SER A 313 -26.07 -12.86 -6.84
C SER A 313 -26.44 -14.32 -6.54
N LEU A 314 -25.46 -15.17 -6.28
CA LEU A 314 -25.62 -16.62 -6.11
C LEU A 314 -26.00 -17.00 -4.68
N LEU A 315 -26.71 -18.12 -4.55
CA LEU A 315 -26.92 -18.79 -3.26
C LEU A 315 -25.61 -19.44 -2.79
N ASN A 316 -25.43 -19.58 -1.48
CA ASN A 316 -24.27 -20.23 -0.85
C ASN A 316 -22.93 -19.46 -0.96
N VAL A 317 -22.96 -18.17 -1.18
CA VAL A 317 -21.79 -17.30 -0.99
C VAL A 317 -21.63 -17.05 0.52
N PRO A 318 -20.41 -17.19 1.10
CA PRO A 318 -20.22 -16.91 2.51
C PRO A 318 -20.39 -15.41 2.80
N ASP A 319 -21.14 -15.10 3.85
CA ASP A 319 -21.22 -13.74 4.37
C ASP A 319 -19.98 -13.44 5.24
N LEU A 320 -19.09 -12.61 4.70
CA LEU A 320 -17.87 -12.15 5.36
C LEU A 320 -17.93 -10.67 5.77
N SER A 321 -19.12 -10.07 5.72
CA SER A 321 -19.34 -8.70 6.15
C SER A 321 -19.17 -8.54 7.66
N GLY A 322 -18.96 -7.31 8.10
CA GLY A 322 -18.95 -6.93 9.52
C GLY A 322 -17.68 -7.27 10.29
N PHE A 323 -16.60 -7.69 9.65
CA PHE A 323 -15.32 -7.84 10.33
C PHE A 323 -14.65 -6.48 10.53
N ILE A 324 -14.34 -6.17 11.78
CA ILE A 324 -13.72 -4.90 12.18
C ILE A 324 -12.30 -5.17 12.70
N SER A 325 -11.33 -4.42 12.20
CA SER A 325 -9.93 -4.50 12.63
C SER A 325 -9.73 -4.07 14.09
N GLU A 326 -8.52 -4.19 14.60
CA GLU A 326 -8.12 -3.76 15.95
C GLU A 326 -8.33 -2.26 16.15
N ASN A 327 -8.21 -1.50 15.07
CA ASN A 327 -8.34 -0.03 15.07
C ASN A 327 -9.79 0.44 14.84
N GLY A 328 -10.77 -0.49 14.91
CA GLY A 328 -12.17 -0.15 14.70
C GLY A 328 -12.55 0.13 13.24
N LYS A 329 -11.69 -0.21 12.27
CA LYS A 329 -11.93 0.01 10.84
C LYS A 329 -12.47 -1.25 10.18
N GLN A 330 -13.34 -1.07 9.18
CA GLN A 330 -13.89 -2.16 8.40
C GLN A 330 -12.80 -2.88 7.61
N VAL A 331 -12.92 -4.21 7.52
CA VAL A 331 -12.08 -5.06 6.68
C VAL A 331 -12.93 -5.69 5.60
N ARG A 332 -12.49 -5.61 4.37
CA ARG A 332 -13.15 -6.25 3.23
C ARG A 332 -12.44 -7.56 2.88
N PHE A 333 -13.21 -8.52 2.41
CA PHE A 333 -12.70 -9.77 1.88
C PHE A 333 -12.90 -9.79 0.37
N LEU A 334 -11.81 -9.99 -0.38
CA LEU A 334 -11.86 -10.12 -1.83
C LEU A 334 -11.59 -11.58 -2.20
N THR A 335 -12.49 -12.18 -2.99
CA THR A 335 -12.19 -13.47 -3.58
C THR A 335 -11.32 -13.30 -4.82
N LEU A 336 -10.36 -14.21 -4.96
CA LEU A 336 -9.49 -14.33 -6.12
C LEU A 336 -10.12 -15.30 -7.12
N LEU A 337 -10.46 -14.80 -8.30
CA LEU A 337 -10.99 -15.61 -9.38
C LEU A 337 -9.95 -15.74 -10.48
N PRO A 338 -9.32 -16.92 -10.68
CA PRO A 338 -8.50 -17.18 -11.86
C PRO A 338 -9.35 -17.04 -13.12
N VAL A 339 -8.87 -16.25 -14.08
CA VAL A 339 -9.54 -15.90 -15.33
C VAL A 339 -8.60 -16.06 -16.52
N SER A 340 -9.17 -16.37 -17.72
CA SER A 340 -8.42 -16.38 -18.95
C SER A 340 -8.04 -14.95 -19.39
N GLU A 341 -7.19 -14.83 -20.41
CA GLU A 341 -6.83 -13.51 -20.95
C GLU A 341 -8.05 -12.84 -21.57
N GLU A 342 -8.89 -13.59 -22.27
CA GLU A 342 -10.13 -13.10 -22.91
C GLU A 342 -11.14 -12.61 -21.85
N GLU A 343 -11.28 -13.36 -20.75
CA GLU A 343 -12.14 -12.99 -19.62
C GLU A 343 -11.65 -11.71 -18.94
N LYS A 344 -10.33 -11.58 -18.74
CA LYS A 344 -9.69 -10.37 -18.20
C LYS A 344 -9.94 -9.17 -19.13
N GLU A 345 -9.69 -9.33 -20.44
CA GLU A 345 -9.94 -8.27 -21.40
C GLU A 345 -11.41 -7.86 -21.42
N TYR A 346 -12.33 -8.83 -21.33
CA TYR A 346 -13.75 -8.53 -21.26
C TYR A 346 -14.10 -7.72 -20.01
N ALA A 347 -13.58 -8.11 -18.83
CA ALA A 347 -13.78 -7.37 -17.59
C ALA A 347 -13.23 -5.92 -17.67
N GLN A 348 -12.08 -5.75 -18.31
CA GLN A 348 -11.45 -4.42 -18.49
C GLN A 348 -12.18 -3.53 -19.49
N LYS A 349 -12.64 -4.07 -20.62
CA LYS A 349 -13.32 -3.33 -21.70
C LYS A 349 -14.81 -3.13 -21.42
N GLY A 350 -15.49 -4.17 -20.94
CA GLY A 350 -16.93 -4.18 -20.70
C GLY A 350 -17.35 -3.72 -19.30
N GLY A 351 -16.37 -3.56 -18.41
CA GLY A 351 -16.57 -3.22 -17.00
C GLY A 351 -16.96 -4.41 -16.13
N ILE A 352 -16.59 -4.30 -14.86
CA ILE A 352 -16.78 -5.37 -13.86
C ILE A 352 -18.25 -5.77 -13.68
N GLN A 353 -19.18 -4.84 -13.80
CA GLN A 353 -20.61 -5.14 -13.64
C GLN A 353 -21.12 -6.07 -14.74
N SER A 354 -20.68 -5.86 -15.99
CA SER A 354 -21.03 -6.72 -17.12
C SER A 354 -20.42 -8.12 -16.96
N PHE A 355 -19.16 -8.17 -16.49
CA PHE A 355 -18.49 -9.42 -16.17
C PHE A 355 -19.24 -10.19 -15.07
N ASN A 356 -19.57 -9.54 -13.96
CA ASN A 356 -20.28 -10.16 -12.84
C ASN A 356 -21.62 -10.73 -13.27
N ARG A 357 -22.40 -9.99 -14.06
CA ARG A 357 -23.68 -10.45 -14.58
C ARG A 357 -23.50 -11.72 -15.40
N MET A 358 -22.58 -11.74 -16.37
CA MET A 358 -22.34 -12.91 -17.20
C MET A 358 -21.83 -14.11 -16.37
N TRP A 359 -20.97 -13.88 -15.40
CA TRP A 359 -20.48 -14.89 -14.48
C TRP A 359 -21.63 -15.56 -13.71
N ASP A 360 -22.52 -14.76 -13.16
CA ASP A 360 -23.66 -15.20 -12.38
C ASP A 360 -24.74 -15.90 -13.28
N GLU A 361 -25.01 -15.38 -14.49
CA GLU A 361 -25.91 -15.99 -15.48
C GLU A 361 -25.42 -17.36 -15.96
N LYS A 362 -24.12 -17.56 -16.06
CA LYS A 362 -23.51 -18.87 -16.35
C LYS A 362 -23.50 -19.82 -15.14
N GLY A 363 -23.90 -19.35 -13.97
CA GLY A 363 -23.93 -20.14 -12.74
C GLY A 363 -22.53 -20.47 -12.20
N PHE A 364 -21.52 -19.67 -12.52
CA PHE A 364 -20.17 -19.85 -12.01
C PHE A 364 -20.11 -19.46 -10.53
N SER A 365 -19.42 -20.30 -9.75
CA SER A 365 -19.33 -20.13 -8.30
C SER A 365 -18.36 -19.03 -7.87
N TRP A 366 -18.39 -18.68 -6.58
CA TRP A 366 -17.44 -17.78 -5.94
C TRP A 366 -16.05 -18.42 -5.71
N TYR A 367 -15.91 -19.70 -6.01
CA TYR A 367 -14.67 -20.46 -5.93
C TYR A 367 -14.18 -20.87 -7.32
N HIS A 368 -12.91 -21.12 -7.44
CA HIS A 368 -12.28 -21.58 -8.67
C HIS A 368 -12.59 -23.08 -8.92
N ASN A 369 -13.01 -23.38 -10.13
CA ASN A 369 -13.10 -24.74 -10.66
C ASN A 369 -12.20 -24.82 -11.91
N SER A 370 -11.12 -25.61 -11.86
CA SER A 370 -10.19 -25.77 -12.97
C SER A 370 -10.81 -26.40 -14.22
N GLU A 371 -11.93 -27.13 -14.07
CA GLU A 371 -12.65 -27.77 -15.16
C GLU A 371 -13.74 -26.86 -15.79
N ARG A 372 -13.92 -25.63 -15.25
CA ARG A 372 -14.92 -24.72 -15.81
C ARG A 372 -14.56 -24.30 -17.24
N GLN A 373 -15.56 -24.18 -18.08
CA GLN A 373 -15.40 -23.53 -19.37
C GLN A 373 -15.12 -22.01 -19.17
N THR A 374 -14.46 -21.40 -20.12
CA THR A 374 -14.32 -19.94 -20.15
C THR A 374 -15.68 -19.27 -20.35
N LEU A 375 -15.79 -18.01 -19.89
CA LEU A 375 -17.00 -17.20 -20.09
C LEU A 375 -17.25 -16.90 -21.57
N ILE A 376 -16.17 -16.77 -22.32
CA ILE A 376 -16.12 -16.27 -23.69
C ILE A 376 -15.49 -17.33 -24.58
#